data_eac7d5d2549fd6e58693af0df095f28c
#
_entry.id   eac7d5d2549fd6e58693af0df095f28c
#
_cell.length_a   1.000
_cell.length_b   1.000
_cell.length_c   1.000
_cell.angle_alpha   90.00
_cell.angle_beta   90.00
_cell.angle_gamma   90.00
#
_symmetry.space_group_name_H-M   'P 1'
#
loop_
_entity.id
_entity.type
_entity.pdbx_description
1 polymer ?
#
loop_
_entity_poly.entity_id
_entity_poly.type
_entity_poly.pdbx_seq_one_letter_code
_entity_poly.pdbx_strand_id
1 'polypeptide(L)'
;MRDRPVISIENYTIYCGNGDENKVGGCAVAVRNDYKNLVEEFGSTSSRCAFLRLRDRRGRKLWIVSAHAPTETAEDNTKDAFYDELKALMSKIPSQQVVIVGIDANAKMGLEQQSDVLGKWYYAAERTSDNGDRLVDLCEQTGLIIVYTFKRNH
;
A
#
# COMPACT_ATOMS: atom_id res chain seq x y z
N MET A 1 13.80 8.46 -19.30
CA MET A 1 12.93 8.67 -18.11
C MET A 1 11.54 8.86 -18.66
N ARG A 2 10.61 7.90 -18.53
CA ARG A 2 9.24 8.09 -19.02
C ARG A 2 8.54 9.04 -18.06
N ASP A 3 7.97 10.12 -18.59
CA ASP A 3 7.17 11.05 -17.79
C ASP A 3 6.00 10.27 -17.18
N ARG A 4 5.97 10.21 -15.87
CA ARG A 4 4.88 9.58 -15.13
C ARG A 4 3.64 10.45 -15.28
N PRO A 5 2.51 9.91 -15.72
CA PRO A 5 1.35 10.75 -15.96
C PRO A 5 0.83 11.33 -14.64
N VAL A 6 0.78 12.64 -14.58
CA VAL A 6 0.05 13.40 -13.57
C VAL A 6 -1.21 13.94 -14.23
N ILE A 7 -2.36 13.49 -13.73
CA ILE A 7 -3.65 13.84 -14.31
C ILE A 7 -4.35 14.83 -13.38
N SER A 8 -4.67 16.00 -13.88
CA SER A 8 -5.46 16.99 -13.14
C SER A 8 -6.93 16.89 -13.53
N ILE A 9 -7.78 16.73 -12.52
CA ILE A 9 -9.23 16.80 -12.63
C ILE A 9 -9.72 17.91 -11.68
N GLU A 10 -10.99 18.28 -11.76
CA GLU A 10 -11.55 19.48 -11.12
C GLU A 10 -11.02 19.75 -9.69
N ASN A 11 -11.13 18.76 -8.79
CA ASN A 11 -10.76 18.91 -7.37
C ASN A 11 -9.53 18.10 -6.96
N TYR A 12 -8.96 17.31 -7.86
CA TYR A 12 -7.89 16.37 -7.56
C TYR A 12 -6.78 16.39 -8.59
N THR A 13 -5.57 16.11 -8.12
CA THR A 13 -4.41 15.74 -8.94
C THR A 13 -4.10 14.28 -8.68
N ILE A 14 -4.09 13.46 -9.73
CA ILE A 14 -3.84 12.01 -9.67
C ILE A 14 -2.40 11.76 -10.09
N TYR A 15 -1.64 11.14 -9.22
CA TYR A 15 -0.26 10.72 -9.44
C TYR A 15 -0.25 9.24 -9.77
N CYS A 16 -0.06 8.91 -11.04
CA CYS A 16 -0.11 7.54 -11.54
C CYS A 16 1.28 6.89 -11.47
N GLY A 17 1.35 5.69 -10.93
CA GLY A 17 2.53 4.83 -11.04
C GLY A 17 2.74 4.32 -12.48
N ASN A 18 3.83 3.60 -12.70
CA ASN A 18 4.08 2.98 -14.00
C ASN A 18 3.10 1.80 -14.19
N GLY A 19 2.46 1.73 -15.36
CA GLY A 19 1.83 0.49 -15.82
C GLY A 19 2.88 -0.55 -16.22
N ASP A 20 2.44 -1.79 -16.43
CA ASP A 20 3.28 -2.81 -17.06
C ASP A 20 3.54 -2.50 -18.56
N GLU A 21 4.31 -3.34 -19.22
CA GLU A 21 4.64 -3.17 -20.65
C GLU A 21 3.39 -3.16 -21.55
N ASN A 22 2.33 -3.85 -21.13
CA ASN A 22 1.04 -3.94 -21.83
C ASN A 22 0.08 -2.81 -21.44
N LYS A 23 0.50 -1.87 -20.56
CA LYS A 23 -0.34 -0.79 -19.99
C LYS A 23 -1.53 -1.33 -19.18
N VAL A 24 -1.44 -2.55 -18.70
CA VAL A 24 -2.42 -3.20 -17.82
C VAL A 24 -1.95 -3.07 -16.38
N GLY A 25 -2.88 -2.78 -15.48
CA GLY A 25 -2.57 -2.52 -14.08
C GLY A 25 -2.05 -1.10 -13.87
N GLY A 26 -1.68 -0.82 -12.67
CA GLY A 26 -1.16 0.47 -12.22
C GLY A 26 -1.80 0.86 -10.89
N CYS A 27 -0.98 1.48 -10.04
CA CYS A 27 -1.42 2.08 -8.79
C CYS A 27 -1.33 3.59 -8.91
N ALA A 28 -2.21 4.30 -8.23
CA ALA A 28 -2.22 5.76 -8.24
C ALA A 28 -2.58 6.31 -6.86
N VAL A 29 -2.20 7.55 -6.62
CA VAL A 29 -2.63 8.32 -5.44
C VAL A 29 -3.31 9.59 -5.92
N ALA A 30 -4.55 9.82 -5.51
CA ALA A 30 -5.29 11.05 -5.76
C ALA A 30 -5.14 12.02 -4.58
N VAL A 31 -4.70 13.23 -4.86
CA VAL A 31 -4.51 14.30 -3.87
C VAL A 31 -5.45 15.44 -4.18
N ARG A 32 -6.24 15.88 -3.20
CA ARG A 32 -7.05 17.10 -3.35
C ARG A 32 -6.16 18.29 -3.70
N ASN A 33 -6.61 19.12 -4.62
CA ASN A 33 -5.82 20.25 -5.12
C ASN A 33 -5.35 21.23 -4.04
N ASP A 34 -6.09 21.33 -2.92
CA ASP A 34 -5.70 22.15 -1.76
C ASP A 34 -4.38 21.67 -1.12
N TYR A 35 -4.03 20.40 -1.30
CA TYR A 35 -2.84 19.76 -0.72
C TYR A 35 -1.75 19.45 -1.74
N LYS A 36 -1.96 19.71 -3.04
CA LYS A 36 -0.98 19.34 -4.08
C LYS A 36 0.39 19.98 -3.87
N ASN A 37 0.43 21.20 -3.31
CA ASN A 37 1.67 21.92 -3.03
C ASN A 37 2.47 21.33 -1.86
N LEU A 38 1.90 20.37 -1.11
CA LEU A 38 2.59 19.62 -0.06
C LEU A 38 3.30 18.39 -0.61
N VAL A 39 3.04 18.01 -1.87
CA VAL A 39 3.70 16.85 -2.51
C VAL A 39 5.15 17.20 -2.78
N GLU A 40 6.06 16.46 -2.15
CA GLU A 40 7.51 16.59 -2.36
C GLU A 40 8.05 15.61 -3.39
N GLU A 41 7.48 14.42 -3.39
CA GLU A 41 7.96 13.31 -4.20
C GLU A 41 6.83 12.36 -4.53
N PHE A 42 6.83 11.81 -5.74
CA PHE A 42 6.05 10.63 -6.03
C PHE A 42 6.84 9.67 -6.90
N GLY A 43 6.47 8.40 -6.83
CA GLY A 43 7.16 7.35 -7.55
C GLY A 43 6.36 6.06 -7.62
N SER A 44 6.91 5.11 -8.34
CA SER A 44 6.49 3.71 -8.30
C SER A 44 7.71 2.82 -8.33
N THR A 45 7.62 1.72 -7.64
CA THR A 45 8.64 0.67 -7.64
C THR A 45 8.36 -0.36 -8.72
N SER A 46 7.08 -0.59 -9.00
CA SER A 46 6.59 -1.47 -10.08
C SER A 46 5.24 -0.98 -10.61
N SER A 47 4.59 -1.78 -11.48
CA SER A 47 3.20 -1.56 -11.90
C SER A 47 2.19 -1.81 -10.76
N ARG A 48 2.61 -2.47 -9.68
CA ARG A 48 1.77 -2.86 -8.55
C ARG A 48 1.96 -1.99 -7.32
N CYS A 49 2.87 -1.04 -7.34
CA CYS A 49 3.15 -0.20 -6.18
C CYS A 49 3.54 1.22 -6.59
N ALA A 50 2.78 2.18 -6.12
CA ALA A 50 3.06 3.60 -6.25
C ALA A 50 3.13 4.25 -4.87
N PHE A 51 3.96 5.26 -4.72
CA PHE A 51 4.10 6.00 -3.48
C PHE A 51 4.12 7.51 -3.72
N LEU A 52 3.71 8.24 -2.71
CA LEU A 52 3.72 9.69 -2.68
C LEU A 52 4.15 10.16 -1.29
N ARG A 53 5.04 11.16 -1.24
CA ARG A 53 5.47 11.79 0.01
C ARG A 53 5.00 13.22 0.08
N LEU A 54 4.28 13.52 1.15
CA LEU A 54 3.83 14.86 1.50
C LEU A 54 4.71 15.43 2.62
N ARG A 55 4.89 16.75 2.62
CA ARG A 55 5.43 17.49 3.76
C ARG A 55 4.43 18.52 4.23
N ASP A 56 4.04 18.47 5.49
CA ASP A 56 3.17 19.49 6.07
C ASP A 56 3.92 20.80 6.39
N ARG A 57 3.16 21.84 6.75
CA ARG A 57 3.73 23.16 7.08
C ARG A 57 4.66 23.15 8.29
N ARG A 58 4.63 22.09 9.12
CA ARG A 58 5.51 21.88 10.28
C ARG A 58 6.72 21.01 9.93
N GLY A 59 6.91 20.66 8.67
CA GLY A 59 8.02 19.84 8.20
C GLY A 59 7.85 18.35 8.41
N ARG A 60 6.70 17.87 8.92
CA ARG A 60 6.44 16.45 9.13
C ARG A 60 6.15 15.78 7.78
N LYS A 61 6.70 14.60 7.60
CA LYS A 61 6.53 13.82 6.36
C LYS A 61 5.49 12.73 6.54
N LEU A 62 4.64 12.59 5.53
CA LEU A 62 3.64 11.54 5.41
C LEU A 62 3.87 10.80 4.09
N TRP A 63 4.04 9.48 4.17
CA TRP A 63 4.08 8.61 3.01
C TRP A 63 2.71 7.98 2.79
N ILE A 64 2.26 8.01 1.56
CA ILE A 64 1.06 7.31 1.11
C ILE A 64 1.52 6.32 0.05
N VAL A 65 1.25 5.05 0.28
CA VAL A 65 1.57 3.95 -0.63
C VAL A 65 0.27 3.36 -1.14
N SER A 66 0.16 3.19 -2.44
CA SER A 66 -0.93 2.48 -3.10
C SER A 66 -0.36 1.20 -3.70
N ALA A 67 -0.92 0.05 -3.32
CA ALA A 67 -0.42 -1.24 -3.74
C ALA A 67 -1.55 -2.20 -4.13
N HIS A 68 -1.24 -3.14 -5.05
CA HIS A 68 -2.17 -4.16 -5.52
C HIS A 68 -1.44 -5.50 -5.63
N ALA A 69 -1.67 -6.38 -4.67
CA ALA A 69 -1.05 -7.69 -4.61
C ALA A 69 -1.44 -8.57 -5.80
N PRO A 70 -0.60 -9.53 -6.19
CA PRO A 70 -1.01 -10.62 -7.07
C PRO A 70 -2.22 -11.37 -6.50
N THR A 71 -2.99 -12.01 -7.36
CA THR A 71 -4.12 -12.84 -6.92
C THR A 71 -3.64 -14.04 -6.11
N GLU A 72 -4.51 -14.64 -5.31
CA GLU A 72 -4.19 -15.83 -4.51
C GLU A 72 -3.65 -16.99 -5.35
N THR A 73 -4.14 -17.11 -6.60
CA THR A 73 -3.73 -18.17 -7.54
C THR A 73 -2.45 -17.87 -8.32
N ALA A 74 -1.83 -16.71 -8.09
CA ALA A 74 -0.56 -16.39 -8.73
C ALA A 74 0.58 -17.28 -8.19
N GLU A 75 1.61 -17.46 -9.01
CA GLU A 75 2.81 -18.20 -8.63
C GLU A 75 3.49 -17.59 -7.40
N ASP A 76 4.03 -18.45 -6.53
CA ASP A 76 4.65 -18.03 -5.26
C ASP A 76 5.78 -17.03 -5.48
N ASN A 77 6.62 -17.24 -6.49
CA ASN A 77 7.69 -16.32 -6.83
C ASN A 77 7.20 -14.90 -7.20
N THR A 78 5.99 -14.80 -7.78
CA THR A 78 5.36 -13.50 -8.11
C THR A 78 4.86 -12.80 -6.85
N LYS A 79 4.29 -13.58 -5.92
CA LYS A 79 3.86 -13.07 -4.60
C LYS A 79 5.08 -12.66 -3.76
N ASP A 80 6.11 -13.51 -3.70
CA ASP A 80 7.36 -13.22 -2.98
C ASP A 80 7.98 -11.90 -3.48
N ALA A 81 8.15 -11.74 -4.78
CA ALA A 81 8.71 -10.53 -5.36
C ALA A 81 7.91 -9.26 -5.00
N PHE A 82 6.57 -9.35 -4.97
CA PHE A 82 5.71 -8.23 -4.58
C PHE A 82 5.88 -7.85 -3.10
N TYR A 83 5.84 -8.82 -2.19
CA TYR A 83 5.98 -8.54 -0.77
C TYR A 83 7.40 -8.09 -0.39
N ASP A 84 8.43 -8.65 -1.04
CA ASP A 84 9.82 -8.20 -0.87
C ASP A 84 10.02 -6.76 -1.37
N GLU A 85 9.37 -6.39 -2.48
CA GLU A 85 9.37 -5.02 -2.99
C GLU A 85 8.76 -4.04 -1.97
N LEU A 86 7.60 -4.38 -1.37
CA LEU A 86 6.99 -3.56 -0.33
C LEU A 86 7.87 -3.45 0.91
N LYS A 87 8.47 -4.54 1.38
CA LYS A 87 9.43 -4.53 2.49
C LYS A 87 10.62 -3.60 2.19
N ALA A 88 11.16 -3.69 0.97
CA ALA A 88 12.27 -2.85 0.54
C ALA A 88 11.88 -1.36 0.46
N LEU A 89 10.63 -1.03 0.08
CA LEU A 89 10.12 0.33 0.13
C LEU A 89 9.98 0.81 1.58
N MET A 90 9.37 0.01 2.46
CA MET A 90 9.19 0.37 3.88
C MET A 90 10.53 0.59 4.58
N SER A 91 11.55 -0.21 4.30
CA SER A 91 12.89 -0.08 4.90
C SER A 91 13.60 1.24 4.57
N LYS A 92 13.21 1.91 3.47
CA LYS A 92 13.74 3.22 3.08
C LYS A 92 13.08 4.39 3.81
N ILE A 93 11.97 4.14 4.50
CA ILE A 93 11.19 5.17 5.20
C ILE A 93 11.67 5.23 6.65
N PRO A 94 12.18 6.38 7.12
CA PRO A 94 12.59 6.54 8.52
C PRO A 94 11.44 6.27 9.49
N SER A 95 11.71 5.56 10.57
CA SER A 95 10.70 5.13 11.56
C SER A 95 9.92 6.27 12.23
N GLN A 96 10.46 7.50 12.19
CA GLN A 96 9.79 8.70 12.75
C GLN A 96 8.77 9.31 11.78
N GLN A 97 8.67 8.80 10.56
CA GLN A 97 7.74 9.31 9.56
C GLN A 97 6.47 8.46 9.54
N VAL A 98 5.35 9.12 9.27
CA VAL A 98 4.06 8.43 9.19
C VAL A 98 3.92 7.77 7.82
N VAL A 99 3.46 6.53 7.80
CA VAL A 99 3.17 5.77 6.58
C VAL A 99 1.71 5.31 6.60
N ILE A 100 1.02 5.49 5.49
CA ILE A 100 -0.30 4.92 5.23
C ILE A 100 -0.19 4.08 3.96
N VAL A 101 -0.52 2.79 4.08
CA VAL A 101 -0.56 1.87 2.95
C VAL A 101 -2.01 1.53 2.63
N GLY A 102 -2.48 1.93 1.45
CA GLY A 102 -3.73 1.47 0.86
C GLY A 102 -3.42 0.31 -0.07
N ILE A 103 -3.86 -0.88 0.29
CA ILE A 103 -3.55 -2.11 -0.46
C ILE A 103 -4.81 -2.92 -0.75
N ASP A 104 -4.97 -3.32 -2.02
CA ASP A 104 -5.74 -4.51 -2.34
C ASP A 104 -4.80 -5.71 -2.21
N ALA A 105 -4.91 -6.40 -1.08
CA ALA A 105 -4.01 -7.50 -0.74
C ALA A 105 -4.42 -8.83 -1.36
N ASN A 106 -5.60 -8.95 -1.97
CA ASN A 106 -6.19 -10.22 -2.43
C ASN A 106 -6.10 -11.32 -1.33
N ALA A 107 -6.28 -10.90 -0.08
CA ALA A 107 -6.02 -11.70 1.12
C ALA A 107 -7.32 -12.02 1.87
N LYS A 108 -7.35 -13.18 2.50
CA LYS A 108 -8.41 -13.57 3.44
C LYS A 108 -7.75 -13.90 4.79
N MET A 109 -8.38 -13.48 5.88
CA MET A 109 -7.95 -13.77 7.25
C MET A 109 -8.88 -14.76 7.89
N GLY A 110 -8.37 -15.86 8.40
CA GLY A 110 -9.10 -16.83 9.22
C GLY A 110 -9.04 -16.47 10.70
N LEU A 111 -9.95 -17.05 11.50
CA LEU A 111 -9.96 -16.82 12.96
C LEU A 111 -8.74 -17.42 13.68
N GLU A 112 -8.06 -18.38 13.06
CA GLU A 112 -6.82 -18.99 13.57
C GLU A 112 -5.63 -18.02 13.54
N GLN A 113 -5.71 -16.97 12.69
CA GLN A 113 -4.64 -15.99 12.58
C GLN A 113 -4.61 -15.10 13.83
N GLN A 114 -3.52 -15.20 14.58
CA GLN A 114 -3.29 -14.39 15.77
C GLN A 114 -2.00 -13.60 15.60
N SER A 115 -2.12 -12.29 15.69
CA SER A 115 -0.98 -11.37 15.62
C SER A 115 -1.34 -10.03 16.23
N ASP A 116 -0.38 -9.34 16.83
CA ASP A 116 -0.56 -7.99 17.38
C ASP A 116 -0.83 -6.93 16.30
N VAL A 117 -0.55 -7.25 15.03
CA VAL A 117 -0.87 -6.37 13.89
C VAL A 117 -2.33 -6.48 13.43
N LEU A 118 -3.08 -7.45 14.00
CA LEU A 118 -4.50 -7.70 13.75
C LEU A 118 -5.36 -7.27 14.94
N GLY A 119 -6.44 -6.53 14.66
CA GLY A 119 -7.52 -6.30 15.62
C GLY A 119 -8.51 -7.46 15.66
N LYS A 120 -9.55 -7.33 16.49
CA LYS A 120 -10.56 -8.37 16.71
C LYS A 120 -11.78 -8.28 15.78
N TRP A 121 -11.85 -7.27 14.92
CA TRP A 121 -13.05 -6.91 14.17
C TRP A 121 -12.84 -7.02 12.66
N TYR A 122 -12.99 -8.23 12.11
CA TYR A 122 -12.98 -8.47 10.66
C TYR A 122 -13.87 -9.65 10.31
N TYR A 123 -14.27 -9.74 9.04
CA TYR A 123 -14.95 -10.91 8.52
C TYR A 123 -13.93 -12.01 8.32
N ALA A 124 -13.98 -13.01 9.20
CA ALA A 124 -13.08 -14.14 9.10
C ALA A 124 -13.50 -15.08 7.96
N ALA A 125 -12.53 -15.51 7.19
CA ALA A 125 -12.66 -16.64 6.31
C ALA A 125 -12.55 -17.96 7.11
N GLU A 126 -12.85 -19.10 6.48
CA GLU A 126 -12.65 -20.41 7.08
C GLU A 126 -11.19 -20.65 7.45
N ARG A 127 -10.28 -20.18 6.60
CA ARG A 127 -8.82 -20.21 6.81
C ARG A 127 -8.17 -18.94 6.25
N THR A 128 -7.03 -18.61 6.80
CA THR A 128 -6.15 -17.57 6.24
C THR A 128 -5.60 -18.07 4.91
N SER A 129 -5.59 -17.21 3.91
CA SER A 129 -4.99 -17.50 2.62
C SER A 129 -3.48 -17.23 2.64
N ASP A 130 -2.74 -17.72 1.65
CA ASP A 130 -1.30 -17.45 1.53
C ASP A 130 -0.98 -15.95 1.46
N ASN A 131 -1.76 -15.18 0.69
CA ASN A 131 -1.65 -13.72 0.71
C ASN A 131 -1.99 -13.12 2.09
N GLY A 132 -2.87 -13.77 2.86
CA GLY A 132 -3.19 -13.37 4.23
C GLY A 132 -1.99 -13.51 5.16
N ASP A 133 -1.33 -14.67 5.14
CA ASP A 133 -0.13 -14.94 5.92
C ASP A 133 1.00 -13.96 5.54
N ARG A 134 1.23 -13.75 4.24
CA ARG A 134 2.23 -12.80 3.73
C ARG A 134 1.96 -11.36 4.13
N LEU A 135 0.68 -10.94 4.18
CA LEU A 135 0.30 -9.61 4.63
C LEU A 135 0.59 -9.40 6.12
N VAL A 136 0.29 -10.41 6.94
CA VAL A 136 0.61 -10.38 8.38
C VAL A 136 2.12 -10.30 8.58
N ASP A 137 2.88 -11.17 7.91
CA ASP A 137 4.35 -11.16 7.94
C ASP A 137 4.94 -9.80 7.52
N LEU A 138 4.41 -9.19 6.47
CA LEU A 138 4.81 -7.84 6.05
C LEU A 138 4.59 -6.83 7.17
N CYS A 139 3.39 -6.84 7.78
CA CYS A 139 3.05 -5.91 8.84
C CYS A 139 3.94 -6.09 10.07
N GLU A 140 4.18 -7.32 10.51
CA GLU A 140 5.06 -7.63 11.64
C GLU A 140 6.50 -7.17 11.40
N GLN A 141 7.04 -7.43 10.21
CA GLN A 141 8.42 -7.08 9.86
C GLN A 141 8.62 -5.56 9.64
N THR A 142 7.57 -4.83 9.30
CA THR A 142 7.64 -3.40 8.97
C THR A 142 7.06 -2.48 10.04
N GLY A 143 6.44 -3.03 11.09
CA GLY A 143 5.76 -2.27 12.14
C GLY A 143 4.44 -1.64 11.70
N LEU A 144 3.84 -2.12 10.60
CA LEU A 144 2.52 -1.72 10.15
C LEU A 144 1.44 -2.49 10.93
N ILE A 145 0.21 -1.97 10.93
CA ILE A 145 -0.97 -2.63 11.49
C ILE A 145 -2.09 -2.66 10.45
N ILE A 146 -2.95 -3.66 10.51
CA ILE A 146 -4.09 -3.79 9.61
C ILE A 146 -5.29 -3.06 10.22
N VAL A 147 -5.35 -1.76 9.95
CA VAL A 147 -6.21 -0.78 10.68
C VAL A 147 -7.69 -1.16 10.68
N TYR A 148 -8.24 -1.66 9.57
CA TYR A 148 -9.68 -1.97 9.50
C TYR A 148 -10.11 -3.10 10.45
N THR A 149 -9.16 -3.89 10.97
CA THR A 149 -9.43 -4.98 11.92
C THR A 149 -9.56 -4.50 13.36
N PHE A 150 -9.15 -3.26 13.67
CA PHE A 150 -9.19 -2.67 15.01
C PHE A 150 -10.48 -1.91 15.31
N LYS A 151 -11.30 -1.64 14.31
CA LYS A 151 -12.54 -0.88 14.47
C LYS A 151 -13.75 -1.77 14.26
N ARG A 152 -14.67 -1.79 15.25
CA ARG A 152 -15.97 -2.45 15.09
C ARG A 152 -16.77 -1.72 14.00
N ASN A 153 -17.13 -2.42 12.95
CA ASN A 153 -18.08 -1.91 11.97
C ASN A 153 -19.48 -1.98 12.60
N HIS A 154 -20.14 -0.85 12.70
CA HIS A 154 -21.52 -0.74 13.16
C HIS A 154 -22.50 -0.95 12.00
#